data_a8c8944564fa5076bed632135c4a4ced
#
_entry.id   a8c8944564fa5076bed632135c4a4ced
#
_cell.length_a   1.000
_cell.length_b   1.000
_cell.length_c   1.000
_cell.angle_alpha   90.00
_cell.angle_beta   90.00
_cell.angle_gamma   90.00
#
_symmetry.space_group_name_H-M   'P 1'
#
loop_
_entity.id
_entity.type
_entity.pdbx_description
1 polymer ?
#
loop_
_entity_poly.entity_id
_entity_poly.type
_entity_poly.pdbx_seq_one_letter_code
_entity_poly.pdbx_strand_id
1 'polypeptide(L)'
;MEQIFKNIYTDLVNSKNKSDNPLKNFLFSSMTNTILTFYLASKKKATLEEICYNIPPKIISRSTIQNILKEGTKILFFEKELNPNDKRAKYYKLSNQGNKILEDWALSQKNNFSELKNSSKAA
;
A
#
# COMPACT_ATOMS: atom_id res chain seq x y z
N MET A 1 7.74 -4.16 -25.07
CA MET A 1 7.51 -4.88 -23.78
C MET A 1 8.74 -4.97 -22.90
N GLU A 2 9.89 -5.27 -23.49
CA GLU A 2 11.13 -5.38 -22.69
C GLU A 2 11.47 -4.12 -21.91
N GLN A 3 11.30 -2.94 -22.50
CA GLN A 3 11.61 -1.68 -21.83
C GLN A 3 10.65 -1.45 -20.64
N ILE A 4 9.39 -1.80 -20.78
CA ILE A 4 8.39 -1.68 -19.70
C ILE A 4 8.77 -2.60 -18.55
N PHE A 5 9.12 -3.85 -18.84
CA PHE A 5 9.55 -4.81 -17.83
C PHE A 5 10.82 -4.34 -17.12
N LYS A 6 11.76 -3.74 -17.87
CA LYS A 6 12.98 -3.17 -17.29
C LYS A 6 12.65 -2.01 -16.35
N ASN A 7 11.73 -1.15 -16.71
CA ASN A 7 11.31 -0.03 -15.87
C ASN A 7 10.66 -0.52 -14.58
N ILE A 8 9.77 -1.51 -14.67
CA ILE A 8 9.12 -2.13 -13.51
C ILE A 8 10.17 -2.81 -12.62
N TYR A 9 11.07 -3.58 -13.22
CA TYR A 9 12.15 -4.23 -12.49
C TYR A 9 13.00 -3.22 -11.72
N THR A 10 13.38 -2.13 -12.37
CA THR A 10 14.19 -1.06 -11.77
C THR A 10 13.44 -0.40 -10.60
N ASP A 11 12.14 -0.12 -10.77
CA ASP A 11 11.32 0.46 -9.71
C ASP A 11 11.23 -0.48 -8.51
N LEU A 12 11.07 -1.78 -8.74
CA LEU A 12 11.01 -2.78 -7.66
C LEU A 12 12.33 -2.87 -6.90
N VAL A 13 13.46 -2.89 -7.62
CA VAL A 13 14.79 -2.90 -6.98
C VAL A 13 14.99 -1.66 -6.13
N ASN A 14 14.66 -0.49 -6.66
CA ASN A 14 14.79 0.77 -5.94
C ASN A 14 13.88 0.81 -4.70
N SER A 15 12.70 0.21 -4.78
CA SER A 15 11.76 0.12 -3.66
C SER A 15 12.26 -0.78 -2.54
N LYS A 16 13.04 -1.83 -2.88
CA LYS A 16 13.63 -2.74 -1.91
C LYS A 16 14.89 -2.22 -1.28
N ASN A 17 15.63 -1.35 -1.98
CA ASN A 17 16.81 -0.73 -1.40
C ASN A 17 16.37 0.16 -0.24
N LYS A 18 17.12 0.07 0.89
CA LYS A 18 16.82 0.90 2.05
C LYS A 18 16.91 2.37 1.65
N SER A 19 15.76 3.00 1.61
CA SER A 19 15.63 4.43 1.43
C SER A 19 15.81 5.12 2.78
N ASP A 20 16.16 6.40 2.78
CA ASP A 20 16.15 7.22 3.99
C ASP A 20 14.72 7.49 4.48
N ASN A 21 13.73 7.18 3.67
CA ASN A 21 12.32 7.35 4.01
C ASN A 21 11.72 6.05 4.57
N PRO A 22 11.48 5.97 5.90
CA PRO A 22 10.91 4.77 6.51
C PRO A 22 9.51 4.42 6.01
N LEU A 23 8.74 5.39 5.52
CA LEU A 23 7.41 5.15 4.97
C LEU A 23 7.48 4.33 3.69
N LYS A 24 8.42 4.69 2.80
CA LYS A 24 8.63 3.94 1.56
C LYS A 24 9.11 2.53 1.85
N ASN A 25 10.00 2.37 2.81
CA ASN A 25 10.50 1.06 3.22
C ASN A 25 9.37 0.18 3.76
N PHE A 26 8.44 0.77 4.51
CA PHE A 26 7.30 0.06 5.08
C PHE A 26 6.39 -0.53 3.99
N LEU A 27 6.06 0.24 2.97
CA LEU A 27 5.15 -0.19 1.90
C LEU A 27 5.59 -1.49 1.23
N PHE A 28 6.89 -1.61 0.95
CA PHE A 28 7.44 -2.74 0.21
C PHE A 28 8.24 -3.72 1.08
N SER A 29 8.13 -3.62 2.41
CA SER A 29 8.87 -4.50 3.33
C SER A 29 8.42 -5.96 3.22
N SER A 30 7.16 -6.19 2.87
CA SER A 30 6.61 -7.54 2.67
C SER A 30 5.39 -7.46 1.78
N MET A 31 5.01 -8.59 1.20
CA MET A 31 3.79 -8.68 0.40
C MET A 31 2.55 -8.40 1.26
N THR A 32 2.54 -8.81 2.52
CA THR A 32 1.41 -8.58 3.43
C THR A 32 1.23 -7.09 3.72
N ASN A 33 2.33 -6.33 3.91
CA ASN A 33 2.26 -4.88 4.07
C ASN A 33 1.67 -4.22 2.82
N THR A 34 2.11 -4.66 1.66
CA THR A 34 1.64 -4.14 0.37
C THR A 34 0.15 -4.41 0.19
N ILE A 35 -0.29 -5.65 0.42
CA ILE A 35 -1.71 -6.03 0.28
C ILE A 35 -2.60 -5.19 1.20
N LEU A 36 -2.23 -5.10 2.48
CA LEU A 36 -3.02 -4.35 3.46
C LEU A 36 -3.10 -2.87 3.10
N THR A 37 -1.98 -2.29 2.66
CA THR A 37 -1.93 -0.89 2.26
C THR A 37 -2.86 -0.60 1.08
N PHE A 38 -2.81 -1.43 0.04
CA PHE A 38 -3.70 -1.25 -1.10
C PHE A 38 -5.16 -1.50 -0.75
N TYR A 39 -5.43 -2.44 0.14
CA TYR A 39 -6.80 -2.64 0.64
C TYR A 39 -7.32 -1.36 1.32
N LEU A 40 -6.56 -0.77 2.24
CA LEU A 40 -6.97 0.45 2.92
C LEU A 40 -7.15 1.62 1.95
N ALA A 41 -6.24 1.75 0.98
CA ALA A 41 -6.36 2.79 -0.05
C ALA A 41 -7.65 2.63 -0.85
N SER A 42 -8.05 1.40 -1.17
CA SER A 42 -9.27 1.13 -1.94
C SER A 42 -10.55 1.41 -1.16
N LYS A 43 -10.52 1.29 0.16
CA LYS A 43 -11.67 1.50 1.03
C LYS A 43 -11.72 2.88 1.67
N LYS A 44 -10.65 3.65 1.58
CA LYS A 44 -10.41 4.92 2.25
C LYS A 44 -10.18 4.75 3.75
N LYS A 45 -11.03 4.00 4.44
CA LYS A 45 -10.86 3.64 5.85
C LYS A 45 -11.57 2.32 6.14
N ALA A 46 -11.10 1.60 7.14
CA ALA A 46 -11.70 0.34 7.57
C ALA A 46 -11.38 0.05 9.04
N THR A 47 -12.30 -0.64 9.71
CA THR A 47 -12.04 -1.17 11.05
C THR A 47 -11.21 -2.44 10.95
N LEU A 48 -10.58 -2.86 12.07
CA LEU A 48 -9.87 -4.13 12.13
C LEU A 48 -10.76 -5.30 11.71
N GLU A 49 -12.02 -5.30 12.17
CA GLU A 49 -12.97 -6.37 11.86
C GLU A 49 -13.29 -6.42 10.36
N GLU A 50 -13.48 -5.27 9.72
CA GLU A 50 -13.71 -5.21 8.28
C GLU A 50 -12.50 -5.74 7.49
N ILE A 51 -11.29 -5.36 7.91
CA ILE A 51 -10.06 -5.85 7.29
C ILE A 51 -9.98 -7.37 7.39
N CYS A 52 -10.18 -7.91 8.58
CA CYS A 52 -10.12 -9.36 8.82
C CYS A 52 -11.22 -10.11 8.08
N TYR A 53 -12.39 -9.49 7.92
CA TYR A 53 -13.49 -10.10 7.17
C TYR A 53 -13.18 -10.19 5.67
N ASN A 54 -12.54 -9.17 5.11
CA ASN A 54 -12.33 -9.06 3.67
C ASN A 54 -11.02 -9.67 3.18
N ILE A 55 -9.99 -9.74 4.04
CA ILE A 55 -8.73 -10.38 3.67
C ILE A 55 -8.71 -11.80 4.23
N PRO A 56 -8.66 -12.84 3.38
CA PRO A 56 -8.68 -14.22 3.87
C PRO A 56 -7.54 -14.51 4.85
N PRO A 57 -7.81 -15.22 5.97
CA PRO A 57 -6.78 -15.52 6.96
C PRO A 57 -5.60 -16.34 6.42
N LYS A 58 -5.81 -17.07 5.33
CA LYS A 58 -4.74 -17.79 4.65
C LYS A 58 -3.74 -16.83 3.99
N ILE A 59 -4.18 -15.64 3.62
CA ILE A 59 -3.33 -14.62 2.99
C ILE A 59 -2.64 -13.79 4.07
N ILE A 60 -3.41 -13.23 5.01
CA ILE A 60 -2.85 -12.49 6.14
C ILE A 60 -3.66 -12.86 7.39
N SER A 61 -2.98 -13.42 8.39
CA SER A 61 -3.64 -13.76 9.65
C SER A 61 -4.03 -12.50 10.42
N ARG A 62 -4.99 -12.63 11.34
CA ARG A 62 -5.44 -11.52 12.19
C ARG A 62 -4.27 -10.91 12.98
N SER A 63 -3.41 -11.74 13.56
CA SER A 63 -2.27 -11.24 14.33
C SER A 63 -1.29 -10.46 13.45
N THR A 64 -1.06 -10.90 12.23
CA THR A 64 -0.21 -10.18 11.28
C THR A 64 -0.84 -8.84 10.88
N ILE A 65 -2.15 -8.80 10.64
CA ILE A 65 -2.87 -7.56 10.35
C ILE A 65 -2.70 -6.57 11.51
N GLN A 66 -2.91 -7.03 12.75
CA GLN A 66 -2.75 -6.18 13.93
C GLN A 66 -1.33 -5.62 14.04
N ASN A 67 -0.32 -6.45 13.78
CA ASN A 67 1.08 -6.03 13.84
C ASN A 67 1.40 -4.98 12.76
N ILE A 68 0.92 -5.18 11.54
CA ILE A 68 1.12 -4.23 10.43
C ILE A 68 0.45 -2.89 10.75
N LEU A 69 -0.78 -2.92 11.25
CA LEU A 69 -1.50 -1.70 11.63
C LEU A 69 -0.78 -0.95 12.76
N LYS A 70 -0.30 -1.69 13.74
CA LYS A 70 0.45 -1.10 14.88
C LYS A 70 1.74 -0.45 14.40
N GLU A 71 2.51 -1.15 13.61
CA GLU A 71 3.78 -0.63 13.08
C GLU A 71 3.55 0.57 12.15
N GLY A 72 2.61 0.45 11.24
CA GLY A 72 2.29 1.54 10.30
C GLY A 72 1.76 2.78 10.99
N THR A 73 1.00 2.63 12.07
CA THR A 73 0.50 3.75 12.87
C THR A 73 1.66 4.42 13.63
N LYS A 74 2.57 3.61 14.16
CA LYS A 74 3.74 4.11 14.89
C LYS A 74 4.62 5.01 14.03
N ILE A 75 4.84 4.64 12.78
CA ILE A 75 5.69 5.42 11.86
C ILE A 75 4.90 6.46 11.06
N LEU A 76 3.62 6.64 11.36
CA LEU A 76 2.73 7.62 10.71
C LEU A 76 2.45 7.34 9.23
N PHE A 77 2.51 6.07 8.84
CA PHE A 77 2.03 5.61 7.53
C PHE A 77 0.51 5.46 7.54
N PHE A 78 -0.03 4.93 8.63
CA PHE A 78 -1.47 4.84 8.91
C PHE A 78 -1.86 5.80 10.02
N GLU A 79 -3.14 6.15 10.04
CA GLU A 79 -3.77 6.91 11.11
C GLU A 79 -4.96 6.16 11.65
N LYS A 80 -5.24 6.36 12.94
CA LYS A 80 -6.48 5.91 13.57
C LYS A 80 -7.47 7.05 13.59
N GLU A 81 -8.73 6.74 13.30
CA GLU A 81 -9.83 7.68 13.37
C GLU A 81 -10.92 7.13 14.27
N LEU A 82 -11.52 7.98 15.08
CA LEU A 82 -12.62 7.58 15.93
C LEU A 82 -13.83 7.15 15.10
N ASN A 83 -14.47 6.04 15.51
CA ASN A 83 -15.73 5.64 14.94
C ASN A 83 -16.85 6.27 15.80
N PRO A 84 -17.63 7.22 15.27
CA PRO A 84 -18.67 7.89 16.06
C PRO A 84 -19.78 6.95 16.51
N ASN A 85 -19.97 5.82 15.82
CA ASN A 85 -21.02 4.85 16.14
C ASN A 85 -20.55 3.79 17.14
N ASP A 86 -19.25 3.58 17.28
CA ASP A 86 -18.70 2.59 18.20
C ASP A 86 -17.32 3.02 18.67
N LYS A 87 -17.25 3.51 19.91
CA LYS A 87 -15.97 3.99 20.51
C LYS A 87 -14.94 2.89 20.69
N ARG A 88 -15.34 1.61 20.63
CA ARG A 88 -14.43 0.48 20.77
C ARG A 88 -13.69 0.16 19.47
N ALA A 89 -14.32 0.45 18.33
CA ALA A 89 -13.76 0.19 17.02
C ALA A 89 -13.19 1.48 16.45
N LYS A 90 -11.91 1.44 16.07
CA LYS A 90 -11.25 2.54 15.38
C LYS A 90 -11.23 2.26 13.88
N TYR A 91 -11.32 3.31 13.10
CA TYR A 91 -10.98 3.22 11.67
C TYR A 91 -9.49 3.39 11.50
N TYR A 92 -8.94 2.62 10.57
CA TYR A 92 -7.58 2.80 10.10
C TYR A 92 -7.62 3.34 8.68
N LYS A 93 -6.75 4.27 8.37
CA LYS A 93 -6.62 4.85 7.04
C LYS A 93 -5.18 5.23 6.77
N LEU A 94 -4.85 5.48 5.52
CA LEU A 94 -3.53 6.02 5.17
C LEU A 94 -3.43 7.45 5.66
N SER A 95 -2.28 7.83 6.22
CA SER A 95 -1.96 9.23 6.51
C SER A 95 -1.77 10.00 5.20
N ASN A 96 -1.67 11.32 5.28
CA ASN A 96 -1.34 12.12 4.10
C ASN A 96 0.00 11.72 3.50
N GLN A 97 0.99 11.44 4.34
CA GLN A 97 2.31 11.00 3.90
C GLN A 97 2.24 9.61 3.25
N GLY A 98 1.47 8.68 3.85
CA GLY A 98 1.27 7.36 3.29
C GLY A 98 0.58 7.41 1.93
N ASN A 99 -0.45 8.23 1.80
CA ASN A 99 -1.14 8.45 0.53
C ASN A 99 -0.20 8.99 -0.54
N LYS A 100 0.66 9.93 -0.18
CA LYS A 100 1.61 10.51 -1.13
C LYS A 100 2.60 9.45 -1.66
N ILE A 101 3.12 8.61 -0.80
CA ILE A 101 4.00 7.51 -1.19
C ILE A 101 3.30 6.59 -2.20
N LEU A 102 2.06 6.24 -1.91
CA LEU A 102 1.28 5.34 -2.75
C LEU A 102 0.93 5.99 -4.10
N GLU A 103 0.54 7.26 -4.08
CA GLU A 103 0.22 8.01 -5.29
C GLU A 103 1.44 8.17 -6.20
N ASP A 104 2.60 8.49 -5.63
CA ASP A 104 3.84 8.63 -6.39
C ASP A 104 4.19 7.31 -7.10
N TRP A 105 4.05 6.19 -6.39
CA TRP A 105 4.26 4.87 -6.98
C TRP A 105 3.25 4.60 -8.10
N ALA A 106 1.97 4.91 -7.87
CA ALA A 106 0.92 4.69 -8.87
C ALA A 106 1.15 5.53 -10.13
N LEU A 107 1.60 6.77 -9.98
CA LEU A 107 1.93 7.63 -11.11
C LEU A 107 3.11 7.07 -11.92
N SER A 108 4.13 6.55 -11.25
CA SER A 108 5.25 5.88 -11.91
C SER A 108 4.78 4.70 -12.75
N GLN A 109 3.87 3.87 -12.22
CA GLN A 109 3.32 2.73 -12.94
C GLN A 109 2.43 3.17 -14.11
N LYS A 110 1.64 4.22 -13.92
CA LYS A 110 0.83 4.79 -14.99
C LYS A 110 1.71 5.22 -16.18
N ASN A 111 2.83 5.86 -15.90
CA ASN A 111 3.77 6.28 -16.95
C ASN A 111 4.36 5.07 -17.69
N ASN A 112 4.72 4.01 -16.96
CA ASN A 112 5.21 2.77 -17.56
C ASN A 112 4.18 2.16 -18.51
N PHE A 113 2.92 2.09 -18.10
CA PHE A 113 1.84 1.53 -18.91
C PHE A 113 1.42 2.44 -20.06
N SER A 114 1.64 3.73 -19.96
CA SER A 114 1.41 4.66 -21.08
C SER A 114 2.32 4.35 -22.27
N GLU A 115 3.57 3.96 -22.02
CA GLU A 115 4.51 3.54 -23.07
C GLU A 115 3.99 2.29 -23.81
N LEU A 116 3.39 1.34 -23.07
CA LEU A 116 2.80 0.15 -23.68
C LEU A 116 1.69 0.54 -24.65
N LYS A 117 0.82 1.46 -24.27
CA LYS A 117 -0.29 1.94 -25.09
C LYS A 117 0.22 2.63 -26.36
N ASN A 118 1.28 3.44 -26.24
CA ASN A 118 1.91 4.11 -27.38
C ASN A 118 2.58 3.12 -28.33
N SER A 119 3.25 2.11 -27.80
CA SER A 119 3.86 1.05 -28.61
C SER A 119 2.81 0.27 -29.42
N SER A 120 1.64 0.00 -28.83
CA SER A 120 0.54 -0.67 -29.51
C SER A 120 -0.02 0.18 -30.65
N LYS A 121 -0.05 1.51 -30.50
CA LYS A 121 -0.52 2.42 -31.53
C LYS A 121 0.49 2.59 -32.67
N ALA A 122 1.77 2.41 -32.40
CA ALA A 122 2.84 2.53 -33.38
C ALA A 122 2.97 1.27 -34.26
N ALA A 123 2.39 0.17 -33.84
CA ALA A 123 2.38 -1.07 -34.58
C ALA A 123 1.19 -1.13 -35.53
#